data_e0c97bda6556870c6257a8df844fc699
#
_entry.id   e0c97bda6556870c6257a8df844fc699
#
_cell.length_a   1.000
_cell.length_b   1.000
_cell.length_c   1.000
_cell.angle_alpha   90.00
_cell.angle_beta   90.00
_cell.angle_gamma   90.00
#
_symmetry.space_group_name_H-M   'P 1'
#
loop_
_entity.id
_entity.type
_entity.pdbx_description
1 polymer ?
#
loop_
_entity_poly.entity_id
_entity_poly.type
_entity_poly.pdbx_seq_one_letter_code
_entity_poly.pdbx_strand_id
1 'polypeptide(L)'
;MLLQLLKKLTIITFMLLFGSKVFADGHSSIKIGILHSLSGTMAISETTLKDTMIMLIDEQNKKGGLLGKKLEPVVVDPASNWPLFAEKARELLTVSKVDVMFGCWTSVSRKSVLPVIEELNGLLFYPVQYEGEESSKNVFYTGASPNQQAIPATDYYLEELGVKKFALLGTDYVYPRTTNKILKQYLIDKGIPESDIFVNYTPFGHSDWSKIVGDVVALGADGKKVGVISTINGDANIGFYKELAAAGIKADDIPVVAFSVGEEELSGLDTKNLVGHLAAWNYFQSAESDLNTKFINQWKKTMGDKRVTNDPIEAHVIGFKMYIKAVEKAGTTDVDAVRKAMYGLKVPNLTGGIAEMLPNHHLSKPVLIGEIQEDGQFDIISQTKEVPGDAWTDYLKESKVLVSDWKSLGCGMYNQDTKTCIQIKSNY
;
A
#
# COMPACT_ATOMS: atom_id res chain seq x y z
N MET A 1 -26.65 67.55 16.26
CA MET A 1 -25.86 66.55 17.03
C MET A 1 -26.54 65.20 17.11
N LEU A 2 -27.88 65.11 17.19
CA LEU A 2 -28.60 63.84 17.27
C LEU A 2 -28.62 63.02 15.96
N LEU A 3 -28.60 63.68 14.78
CA LEU A 3 -28.63 63.02 13.47
C LEU A 3 -27.31 62.36 13.05
N GLN A 4 -26.18 62.77 13.62
CA GLN A 4 -24.87 62.15 13.37
C GLN A 4 -24.62 60.93 14.24
N LEU A 5 -25.25 60.80 15.40
CA LEU A 5 -25.20 59.58 16.24
C LEU A 5 -26.02 58.46 15.67
N LEU A 6 -27.18 58.74 15.06
CA LEU A 6 -28.01 57.69 14.43
C LEU A 6 -27.35 57.06 13.18
N LYS A 7 -26.57 57.82 12.40
CA LYS A 7 -25.85 57.27 11.24
C LYS A 7 -24.65 56.37 11.61
N LYS A 8 -24.03 56.61 12.78
CA LYS A 8 -22.96 55.71 13.26
C LYS A 8 -23.47 54.43 13.90
N LEU A 9 -24.67 54.44 14.47
CA LEU A 9 -25.29 53.26 15.05
C LEU A 9 -25.77 52.29 13.97
N THR A 10 -26.30 52.78 12.82
CA THR A 10 -26.80 51.98 11.72
C THR A 10 -25.66 51.26 10.96
N ILE A 11 -24.44 51.81 10.90
CA ILE A 11 -23.31 51.17 10.22
C ILE A 11 -22.69 50.07 11.09
N ILE A 12 -22.73 50.16 12.42
CA ILE A 12 -22.23 49.11 13.32
C ILE A 12 -23.16 47.89 13.37
N THR A 13 -24.47 48.10 13.21
CA THR A 13 -25.44 46.99 13.20
C THR A 13 -25.45 46.21 11.87
N PHE A 14 -24.98 46.81 10.75
CA PHE A 14 -24.90 46.13 9.47
C PHE A 14 -23.58 45.33 9.26
N MET A 15 -22.57 45.58 10.09
CA MET A 15 -21.28 44.77 10.06
C MET A 15 -21.33 43.51 10.91
N LEU A 16 -22.39 43.31 11.71
CA LEU A 16 -22.55 42.12 12.56
C LEU A 16 -23.46 41.01 11.96
N LEU A 17 -23.93 41.16 10.73
CA LEU A 17 -24.83 40.20 10.07
C LEU A 17 -24.18 39.41 8.91
N PHE A 18 -22.87 39.57 8.66
CA PHE A 18 -22.11 38.58 7.91
C PHE A 18 -21.54 37.55 8.87
N GLY A 19 -22.40 36.98 9.69
CA GLY A 19 -22.14 35.73 10.38
C GLY A 19 -21.92 34.67 9.33
N SER A 20 -20.69 34.21 9.22
CA SER A 20 -20.29 33.00 8.53
C SER A 20 -21.34 31.92 8.79
N LYS A 21 -22.12 31.54 7.80
CA LYS A 21 -22.82 30.25 7.83
C LYS A 21 -21.70 29.19 7.84
N VAL A 22 -21.16 28.91 9.02
CA VAL A 22 -20.53 27.66 9.31
C VAL A 22 -21.65 26.63 9.12
N PHE A 23 -21.66 25.94 8.00
CA PHE A 23 -22.39 24.70 7.89
C PHE A 23 -21.77 23.80 8.96
N ALA A 24 -22.42 23.73 10.11
CA ALA A 24 -22.10 22.72 11.10
C ALA A 24 -22.50 21.37 10.45
N ASP A 25 -21.52 20.72 9.83
CA ASP A 25 -21.57 19.29 9.61
C ASP A 25 -21.92 18.65 10.95
N GLY A 26 -23.06 17.95 11.00
CA GLY A 26 -23.71 17.51 12.25
C GLY A 26 -22.93 16.47 13.08
N HIS A 27 -21.65 16.21 12.79
CA HIS A 27 -20.80 15.32 13.55
C HIS A 27 -19.84 16.10 14.46
N SER A 28 -19.79 15.69 15.73
CA SER A 28 -18.87 16.26 16.74
C SER A 28 -17.42 15.83 16.53
N SER A 29 -17.17 14.81 15.73
CA SER A 29 -15.85 14.21 15.40
C SER A 29 -15.77 13.90 13.91
N ILE A 30 -14.53 13.76 13.40
CA ILE A 30 -14.22 13.19 12.09
C ILE A 30 -13.89 11.72 12.31
N LYS A 31 -14.64 10.82 11.68
CA LYS A 31 -14.51 9.38 11.89
C LYS A 31 -13.59 8.74 10.86
N ILE A 32 -12.59 8.03 11.35
CA ILE A 32 -11.61 7.31 10.54
C ILE A 32 -11.89 5.82 10.63
N GLY A 33 -12.36 5.21 9.55
CA GLY A 33 -12.55 3.76 9.45
C GLY A 33 -11.21 3.03 9.32
N ILE A 34 -11.01 2.00 10.13
CA ILE A 34 -9.82 1.16 10.12
C ILE A 34 -10.27 -0.27 9.82
N LEU A 35 -9.98 -0.73 8.60
CA LEU A 35 -10.46 -1.98 8.04
C LEU A 35 -9.29 -2.94 7.81
N HIS A 36 -8.86 -3.61 8.87
CA HIS A 36 -7.75 -4.56 8.86
C HIS A 36 -8.12 -5.86 9.58
N SER A 37 -7.65 -7.00 9.05
CA SER A 37 -7.81 -8.30 9.71
C SER A 37 -6.99 -8.35 10.99
N LEU A 38 -7.67 -8.54 12.12
CA LEU A 38 -7.05 -8.71 13.44
C LEU A 38 -7.03 -10.17 13.87
N SER A 39 -7.63 -11.03 13.05
CA SER A 39 -7.66 -12.49 13.20
C SER A 39 -7.54 -13.18 11.83
N GLY A 40 -7.26 -14.51 11.82
CA GLY A 40 -7.05 -15.30 10.61
C GLY A 40 -5.63 -15.18 10.04
N THR A 41 -5.44 -15.68 8.80
CA THR A 41 -4.13 -15.87 8.16
C THR A 41 -3.35 -14.58 7.88
N MET A 42 -4.04 -13.43 7.81
CA MET A 42 -3.43 -12.12 7.56
C MET A 42 -3.20 -11.29 8.82
N ALA A 43 -3.60 -11.78 9.99
CA ALA A 43 -3.45 -11.03 11.24
C ALA A 43 -1.99 -10.66 11.57
N ILE A 44 -1.04 -11.52 11.18
CA ILE A 44 0.40 -11.28 11.37
C ILE A 44 0.85 -9.96 10.68
N SER A 45 0.30 -9.67 9.51
CA SER A 45 0.66 -8.48 8.72
C SER A 45 -0.23 -7.27 9.00
N GLU A 46 -1.53 -7.49 9.33
CA GLU A 46 -2.51 -6.40 9.39
C GLU A 46 -2.70 -5.78 10.78
N THR A 47 -2.41 -6.51 11.87
CA THR A 47 -2.61 -5.98 13.23
C THR A 47 -1.75 -4.73 13.49
N THR A 48 -0.52 -4.73 13.00
CA THR A 48 0.40 -3.61 13.15
C THR A 48 -0.09 -2.35 12.41
N LEU A 49 -0.84 -2.51 11.31
CA LEU A 49 -1.41 -1.39 10.55
C LEU A 49 -2.56 -0.71 11.29
N LYS A 50 -3.41 -1.48 11.98
CA LYS A 50 -4.43 -0.94 12.90
C LYS A 50 -3.76 -0.14 14.02
N ASP A 51 -2.68 -0.67 14.62
CA ASP A 51 -1.93 0.01 15.68
C ASP A 51 -1.33 1.34 15.16
N THR A 52 -0.81 1.34 13.94
CA THR A 52 -0.28 2.55 13.27
C THR A 52 -1.35 3.63 13.17
N MET A 53 -2.52 3.28 12.68
CA MET A 53 -3.61 4.25 12.53
C MET A 53 -4.07 4.83 13.85
N ILE A 54 -4.18 4.00 14.89
CA ILE A 54 -4.52 4.47 16.25
C ILE A 54 -3.48 5.48 16.75
N MET A 55 -2.18 5.17 16.61
CA MET A 55 -1.11 6.07 17.03
C MET A 55 -1.18 7.41 16.25
N LEU A 56 -1.35 7.38 14.94
CA LEU A 56 -1.41 8.60 14.11
C LEU A 56 -2.62 9.46 14.46
N ILE A 57 -3.77 8.86 14.72
CA ILE A 57 -4.99 9.56 15.16
C ILE A 57 -4.78 10.22 16.51
N ASP A 58 -4.21 9.52 17.47
CA ASP A 58 -3.91 10.06 18.81
C ASP A 58 -2.95 11.24 18.73
N GLU A 59 -1.93 11.15 17.87
CA GLU A 59 -0.99 12.26 17.65
C GLU A 59 -1.65 13.47 17.02
N GLN A 60 -2.49 13.28 16.03
CA GLN A 60 -3.22 14.37 15.40
C GLN A 60 -4.18 15.02 16.39
N ASN A 61 -4.83 14.24 17.25
CA ASN A 61 -5.70 14.74 18.30
C ASN A 61 -4.93 15.57 19.35
N LYS A 62 -3.71 15.17 19.71
CA LYS A 62 -2.82 15.95 20.60
C LYS A 62 -2.41 17.30 19.98
N LYS A 63 -2.39 17.41 18.66
CA LYS A 63 -2.12 18.65 17.90
C LYS A 63 -3.37 19.53 17.74
N GLY A 64 -4.53 19.13 18.24
CA GLY A 64 -5.79 19.87 18.14
C GLY A 64 -6.82 19.28 17.19
N GLY A 65 -6.61 18.08 16.70
CA GLY A 65 -7.52 17.38 15.78
C GLY A 65 -7.43 17.87 14.33
N LEU A 66 -8.55 17.96 13.63
CA LEU A 66 -8.63 18.37 12.23
C LEU A 66 -9.89 19.24 12.04
N LEU A 67 -9.75 20.40 11.42
CA LEU A 67 -10.81 21.40 11.30
C LEU A 67 -11.50 21.74 12.65
N GLY A 68 -10.75 21.72 13.76
CA GLY A 68 -11.26 21.97 15.11
C GLY A 68 -12.07 20.81 15.72
N LYS A 69 -12.14 19.65 15.05
CA LYS A 69 -12.82 18.43 15.51
C LYS A 69 -11.80 17.37 15.90
N LYS A 70 -12.14 16.50 16.86
CA LYS A 70 -11.36 15.30 17.17
C LYS A 70 -11.51 14.28 16.05
N LEU A 71 -10.44 13.51 15.80
CA LEU A 71 -10.50 12.28 15.01
C LEU A 71 -10.93 11.12 15.90
N GLU A 72 -11.87 10.32 15.42
CA GLU A 72 -12.42 9.16 16.10
C GLU A 72 -12.13 7.88 15.29
N PRO A 73 -11.32 6.94 15.80
CA PRO A 73 -11.09 5.69 15.11
C PRO A 73 -12.30 4.77 15.22
N VAL A 74 -12.70 4.17 14.11
CA VAL A 74 -13.72 3.12 14.06
C VAL A 74 -13.07 1.86 13.50
N VAL A 75 -12.72 0.93 14.39
CA VAL A 75 -11.98 -0.29 14.06
C VAL A 75 -12.95 -1.44 13.81
N VAL A 76 -12.74 -2.17 12.73
CA VAL A 76 -13.49 -3.41 12.42
C VAL A 76 -12.50 -4.53 12.07
N ASP A 77 -12.86 -5.76 12.43
CA ASP A 77 -12.10 -6.98 12.08
C ASP A 77 -12.88 -7.79 11.04
N PRO A 78 -12.42 -7.85 9.79
CA PRO A 78 -12.98 -8.73 8.77
C PRO A 78 -12.40 -10.16 8.81
N ALA A 79 -11.58 -10.51 9.79
CA ALA A 79 -11.11 -11.86 10.12
C ALA A 79 -10.50 -12.65 8.94
N SER A 80 -9.75 -11.98 8.05
CA SER A 80 -9.19 -12.57 6.82
C SER A 80 -10.24 -13.23 5.91
N ASN A 81 -11.49 -12.77 6.00
CA ASN A 81 -12.63 -13.24 5.21
C ASN A 81 -13.03 -12.19 4.17
N TRP A 82 -12.81 -12.45 2.90
CA TRP A 82 -12.98 -11.47 1.83
C TRP A 82 -14.40 -10.93 1.68
N PRO A 83 -15.47 -11.76 1.70
CA PRO A 83 -16.85 -11.25 1.76
C PRO A 83 -17.10 -10.34 2.97
N LEU A 84 -16.56 -10.68 4.15
CA LEU A 84 -16.74 -9.87 5.36
C LEU A 84 -16.06 -8.49 5.24
N PHE A 85 -14.99 -8.35 4.48
CA PHE A 85 -14.41 -7.04 4.17
C PHE A 85 -15.44 -6.12 3.51
N ALA A 86 -16.21 -6.60 2.52
CA ALA A 86 -17.24 -5.81 1.86
C ALA A 86 -18.38 -5.43 2.83
N GLU A 87 -18.81 -6.37 3.68
CA GLU A 87 -19.84 -6.10 4.70
C GLU A 87 -19.37 -5.03 5.69
N LYS A 88 -18.15 -5.16 6.20
CA LYS A 88 -17.55 -4.21 7.14
C LYS A 88 -17.31 -2.83 6.51
N ALA A 89 -16.91 -2.77 5.25
CA ALA A 89 -16.82 -1.50 4.52
C ALA A 89 -18.19 -0.81 4.41
N ARG A 90 -19.25 -1.57 4.10
CA ARG A 90 -20.62 -1.04 4.07
C ARG A 90 -21.07 -0.58 5.44
N GLU A 91 -20.82 -1.33 6.51
CA GLU A 91 -21.09 -0.95 7.90
C GLU A 91 -20.40 0.38 8.26
N LEU A 92 -19.10 0.51 7.94
CA LEU A 92 -18.33 1.72 8.18
C LEU A 92 -18.95 2.94 7.49
N LEU A 93 -19.37 2.81 6.23
CA LEU A 93 -19.90 3.93 5.44
C LEU A 93 -21.37 4.25 5.79
N THR A 94 -22.23 3.26 6.06
CA THR A 94 -23.67 3.48 6.20
C THR A 94 -24.13 3.59 7.64
N VAL A 95 -23.54 2.82 8.55
CA VAL A 95 -23.92 2.79 9.98
C VAL A 95 -23.01 3.71 10.78
N SER A 96 -21.68 3.49 10.73
CA SER A 96 -20.72 4.30 11.47
C SER A 96 -20.53 5.68 10.85
N LYS A 97 -20.79 5.82 9.53
CA LYS A 97 -20.65 7.05 8.74
C LYS A 97 -19.25 7.64 8.86
N VAL A 98 -18.25 6.83 8.54
CA VAL A 98 -16.85 7.27 8.54
C VAL A 98 -16.59 8.23 7.37
N ASP A 99 -15.73 9.21 7.59
CA ASP A 99 -15.34 10.20 6.58
C ASP A 99 -14.31 9.66 5.60
N VAL A 100 -13.51 8.67 6.03
CA VAL A 100 -12.47 8.01 5.24
C VAL A 100 -12.18 6.63 5.82
N MET A 101 -11.68 5.72 4.98
CA MET A 101 -11.20 4.41 5.40
C MET A 101 -9.70 4.25 5.09
N PHE A 102 -9.00 3.58 6.01
CA PHE A 102 -7.65 3.07 5.83
C PHE A 102 -7.70 1.56 6.03
N GLY A 103 -7.21 0.79 5.06
CA GLY A 103 -7.35 -0.64 5.23
C GLY A 103 -7.07 -1.49 4.03
N CYS A 104 -7.40 -2.78 4.21
CA CYS A 104 -7.08 -3.89 3.36
C CYS A 104 -5.57 -4.19 3.33
N TRP A 105 -5.25 -5.45 3.07
CA TRP A 105 -3.90 -5.89 2.72
C TRP A 105 -3.92 -6.58 1.37
N THR A 106 -4.67 -7.66 1.26
CA THR A 106 -4.70 -8.45 0.03
C THR A 106 -5.48 -7.75 -1.07
N SER A 107 -5.07 -7.93 -2.32
CA SER A 107 -5.82 -7.41 -3.46
C SER A 107 -7.23 -7.98 -3.53
N VAL A 108 -7.45 -9.22 -3.07
CA VAL A 108 -8.80 -9.80 -3.03
C VAL A 108 -9.68 -9.11 -1.99
N SER A 109 -9.16 -8.69 -0.84
CA SER A 109 -9.94 -7.91 0.13
C SER A 109 -10.28 -6.53 -0.43
N ARG A 110 -9.32 -5.82 -1.05
CA ARG A 110 -9.58 -4.55 -1.74
C ARG A 110 -10.64 -4.69 -2.84
N LYS A 111 -10.52 -5.70 -3.70
CA LYS A 111 -11.50 -5.95 -4.78
C LYS A 111 -12.89 -6.29 -4.25
N SER A 112 -13.00 -6.92 -3.08
CA SER A 112 -14.30 -7.14 -2.41
C SER A 112 -14.92 -5.83 -1.90
N VAL A 113 -14.08 -4.92 -1.43
CA VAL A 113 -14.49 -3.61 -0.88
C VAL A 113 -14.80 -2.61 -1.99
N LEU A 114 -14.11 -2.69 -3.12
CA LEU A 114 -14.15 -1.70 -4.21
C LEU A 114 -15.57 -1.37 -4.70
N PRO A 115 -16.47 -2.34 -5.00
CA PRO A 115 -17.83 -2.04 -5.42
C PRO A 115 -18.63 -1.25 -4.38
N VAL A 116 -18.40 -1.54 -3.09
CA VAL A 116 -19.08 -0.86 -1.97
C VAL A 116 -18.62 0.60 -1.86
N ILE A 117 -17.32 0.83 -1.97
CA ILE A 117 -16.75 2.18 -1.88
C ILE A 117 -17.22 3.04 -3.05
N GLU A 118 -17.24 2.48 -4.26
CA GLU A 118 -17.67 3.20 -5.47
C GLU A 118 -19.15 3.50 -5.45
N GLU A 119 -19.99 2.53 -5.06
CA GLU A 119 -21.45 2.70 -4.92
C GLU A 119 -21.81 3.83 -3.93
N LEU A 120 -21.11 3.86 -2.79
CA LEU A 120 -21.41 4.78 -1.69
C LEU A 120 -20.55 6.05 -1.71
N ASN A 121 -19.73 6.24 -2.76
CA ASN A 121 -18.75 7.31 -2.87
C ASN A 121 -17.89 7.48 -1.60
N GLY A 122 -17.43 6.35 -1.03
CA GLY A 122 -16.47 6.36 0.07
C GLY A 122 -15.06 6.66 -0.43
N LEU A 123 -14.11 6.80 0.50
CA LEU A 123 -12.70 7.02 0.19
C LEU A 123 -11.86 6.01 0.96
N LEU A 124 -10.99 5.27 0.25
CA LEU A 124 -10.06 4.29 0.82
C LEU A 124 -8.62 4.70 0.55
N PHE A 125 -7.78 4.64 1.58
CA PHE A 125 -6.32 4.60 1.45
C PHE A 125 -5.85 3.16 1.60
N TYR A 126 -5.27 2.63 0.52
CA TYR A 126 -4.78 1.26 0.45
C TYR A 126 -3.24 1.25 0.57
N PRO A 127 -2.66 0.69 1.67
CA PRO A 127 -1.25 0.91 2.02
C PRO A 127 -0.28 -0.14 1.48
N VAL A 128 -0.74 -1.13 0.73
CA VAL A 128 0.06 -2.32 0.41
C VAL A 128 0.39 -2.36 -1.08
N GLN A 129 1.50 -3.00 -1.43
CA GLN A 129 1.82 -3.31 -2.82
C GLN A 129 0.70 -4.13 -3.49
N TYR A 130 0.58 -3.99 -4.80
CA TYR A 130 -0.42 -4.73 -5.54
C TYR A 130 -0.01 -4.97 -7.00
N GLU A 131 -0.79 -5.76 -7.71
CA GLU A 131 -0.55 -6.19 -9.09
C GLU A 131 -0.72 -5.10 -10.14
N GLY A 132 -1.15 -3.90 -9.78
CA GLY A 132 -1.62 -2.94 -10.77
C GLY A 132 -2.93 -3.38 -11.43
N GLU A 133 -3.11 -2.99 -12.69
CA GLU A 133 -4.24 -3.39 -13.55
C GLU A 133 -5.62 -3.05 -12.95
N GLU A 134 -5.65 -2.01 -12.13
CA GLU A 134 -6.84 -1.48 -11.46
C GLU A 134 -6.63 0.00 -11.15
N SER A 135 -7.68 0.78 -11.31
CA SER A 135 -7.75 2.15 -10.81
C SER A 135 -9.17 2.46 -10.35
N SER A 136 -9.30 3.31 -9.34
CA SER A 136 -10.58 3.79 -8.87
C SER A 136 -10.46 5.22 -8.35
N LYS A 137 -11.45 6.05 -8.65
CA LYS A 137 -11.52 7.41 -8.10
C LYS A 137 -11.73 7.43 -6.57
N ASN A 138 -12.11 6.29 -6.00
CA ASN A 138 -12.43 6.14 -4.58
C ASN A 138 -11.29 5.48 -3.79
N VAL A 139 -10.16 5.14 -4.44
CA VAL A 139 -9.00 4.52 -3.79
C VAL A 139 -7.73 5.32 -4.06
N PHE A 140 -7.00 5.66 -3.02
CA PHE A 140 -5.61 6.11 -3.10
C PHE A 140 -4.69 4.93 -2.77
N TYR A 141 -3.84 4.57 -3.73
CA TYR A 141 -2.88 3.46 -3.63
C TYR A 141 -1.57 4.01 -3.09
N THR A 142 -1.34 3.83 -1.79
CA THR A 142 -0.14 4.35 -1.11
C THR A 142 0.99 3.32 -1.02
N GLY A 143 0.70 2.05 -1.29
CA GLY A 143 1.71 1.01 -1.50
C GLY A 143 2.27 0.98 -2.92
N ALA A 144 3.18 0.06 -3.18
CA ALA A 144 3.88 -0.06 -4.46
C ALA A 144 2.99 -0.60 -5.59
N SER A 145 3.10 -0.03 -6.78
CA SER A 145 2.67 -0.62 -8.05
C SER A 145 3.79 -1.51 -8.65
N PRO A 146 3.52 -2.34 -9.68
CA PRO A 146 4.51 -3.26 -10.22
C PRO A 146 5.83 -2.60 -10.68
N ASN A 147 5.76 -1.40 -11.23
CA ASN A 147 6.96 -0.63 -11.62
C ASN A 147 7.72 -0.03 -10.43
N GLN A 148 7.17 -0.13 -9.21
CA GLN A 148 7.78 0.31 -7.96
C GLN A 148 8.20 -0.85 -7.05
N GLN A 149 8.14 -2.09 -7.51
CA GLN A 149 8.58 -3.27 -6.74
C GLN A 149 8.99 -4.41 -7.66
N ALA A 150 8.03 -5.06 -8.33
CA ALA A 150 8.22 -6.32 -9.02
C ALA A 150 9.21 -6.21 -10.20
N ILE A 151 9.08 -5.18 -11.03
CA ILE A 151 9.96 -4.97 -12.20
C ILE A 151 11.39 -4.62 -11.76
N PRO A 152 11.64 -3.61 -10.90
CA PRO A 152 12.99 -3.28 -10.46
C PRO A 152 13.70 -4.42 -9.71
N ALA A 153 12.98 -5.21 -8.91
CA ALA A 153 13.54 -6.37 -8.24
C ALA A 153 13.93 -7.48 -9.24
N THR A 154 13.18 -7.64 -10.31
CA THR A 154 13.50 -8.60 -11.37
C THR A 154 14.71 -8.12 -12.18
N ASP A 155 14.83 -6.82 -12.47
CA ASP A 155 16.04 -6.25 -13.09
C ASP A 155 17.27 -6.49 -12.22
N TYR A 156 17.18 -6.29 -10.91
CA TYR A 156 18.27 -6.58 -9.99
C TYR A 156 18.73 -8.06 -10.07
N TYR A 157 17.78 -8.99 -10.17
CA TYR A 157 18.09 -10.42 -10.36
C TYR A 157 18.81 -10.70 -11.66
N LEU A 158 18.38 -10.07 -12.76
CA LEU A 158 18.97 -10.25 -14.08
C LEU A 158 20.35 -9.64 -14.19
N GLU A 159 20.51 -8.41 -13.70
CA GLU A 159 21.66 -7.55 -13.96
C GLU A 159 22.75 -7.71 -12.90
N GLU A 160 22.39 -7.73 -11.61
CA GLU A 160 23.36 -7.78 -10.52
C GLU A 160 23.65 -9.22 -10.07
N LEU A 161 22.62 -10.08 -9.97
CA LEU A 161 22.81 -11.45 -9.51
C LEU A 161 23.04 -12.45 -10.64
N GLY A 162 22.81 -12.07 -11.89
CA GLY A 162 23.03 -12.94 -13.05
C GLY A 162 22.13 -14.17 -13.08
N VAL A 163 20.94 -14.11 -12.48
CA VAL A 163 19.95 -15.19 -12.48
C VAL A 163 19.51 -15.52 -13.91
N LYS A 164 19.40 -16.81 -14.22
CA LYS A 164 19.04 -17.32 -15.56
C LYS A 164 17.77 -18.15 -15.56
N LYS A 165 17.36 -18.66 -14.40
CA LYS A 165 16.13 -19.43 -14.22
C LYS A 165 15.34 -18.87 -13.06
N PHE A 166 14.03 -18.82 -13.21
CA PHE A 166 13.15 -18.14 -12.28
C PHE A 166 12.06 -19.07 -11.75
N ALA A 167 11.93 -19.12 -10.42
CA ALA A 167 10.78 -19.72 -9.77
C ALA A 167 9.87 -18.60 -9.25
N LEU A 168 8.70 -18.44 -9.88
CA LEU A 168 7.67 -17.47 -9.48
C LEU A 168 6.68 -18.18 -8.56
N LEU A 169 6.82 -18.00 -7.25
CA LEU A 169 6.01 -18.68 -6.24
C LEU A 169 5.02 -17.68 -5.62
N GLY A 170 3.76 -18.07 -5.46
CA GLY A 170 2.77 -17.16 -4.91
C GLY A 170 1.60 -17.84 -4.21
N THR A 171 0.91 -17.07 -3.37
CA THR A 171 -0.39 -17.46 -2.83
C THR A 171 -1.44 -17.45 -3.94
N ASP A 172 -2.38 -18.40 -3.93
CA ASP A 172 -3.35 -18.58 -5.00
C ASP A 172 -4.51 -17.56 -4.93
N TYR A 173 -4.25 -16.32 -5.38
CA TYR A 173 -5.26 -15.28 -5.57
C TYR A 173 -4.80 -14.23 -6.58
N VAL A 174 -5.60 -13.19 -6.81
CA VAL A 174 -5.42 -12.24 -7.90
C VAL A 174 -4.04 -11.55 -7.92
N TYR A 175 -3.51 -11.11 -6.77
CA TYR A 175 -2.23 -10.40 -6.73
C TYR A 175 -1.06 -11.27 -7.24
N PRO A 176 -0.77 -12.46 -6.68
CA PRO A 176 0.31 -13.30 -7.19
C PRO A 176 0.09 -13.77 -8.63
N ARG A 177 -1.14 -14.15 -8.97
CA ARG A 177 -1.44 -14.62 -10.34
C ARG A 177 -1.19 -13.53 -11.38
N THR A 178 -1.60 -12.31 -11.11
CA THR A 178 -1.41 -11.18 -12.03
C THR A 178 0.03 -10.72 -12.03
N THR A 179 0.65 -10.53 -10.87
CA THR A 179 2.07 -10.13 -10.77
C THR A 179 2.99 -11.14 -11.45
N ASN A 180 2.80 -12.44 -11.20
CA ASN A 180 3.63 -13.47 -11.83
C ASN A 180 3.37 -13.57 -13.35
N LYS A 181 2.15 -13.28 -13.81
CA LYS A 181 1.86 -13.18 -15.26
C LYS A 181 2.62 -12.02 -15.89
N ILE A 182 2.64 -10.85 -15.23
CA ILE A 182 3.44 -9.70 -15.65
C ILE A 182 4.92 -10.06 -15.72
N LEU A 183 5.45 -10.63 -14.64
CA LEU A 183 6.86 -10.99 -14.54
C LEU A 183 7.27 -12.07 -15.53
N LYS A 184 6.41 -13.07 -15.76
CA LYS A 184 6.67 -14.09 -16.79
C LYS A 184 6.81 -13.47 -18.17
N GLN A 185 5.90 -12.58 -18.56
CA GLN A 185 6.00 -11.90 -19.86
C GLN A 185 7.23 -10.97 -19.90
N TYR A 186 7.49 -10.23 -18.82
CA TYR A 186 8.67 -9.38 -18.70
C TYR A 186 9.97 -10.17 -18.90
N LEU A 187 10.12 -11.31 -18.23
CA LEU A 187 11.28 -12.20 -18.35
C LEU A 187 11.44 -12.73 -19.79
N ILE A 188 10.34 -13.14 -20.44
CA ILE A 188 10.35 -13.58 -21.84
C ILE A 188 10.83 -12.45 -22.76
N ASP A 189 10.33 -11.23 -22.57
CA ASP A 189 10.74 -10.05 -23.35
C ASP A 189 12.21 -9.68 -23.09
N LYS A 190 12.77 -10.01 -21.94
CA LYS A 190 14.23 -9.93 -21.60
C LYS A 190 15.06 -11.09 -22.15
N GLY A 191 14.43 -12.05 -22.83
CA GLY A 191 15.12 -13.16 -23.49
C GLY A 191 15.29 -14.41 -22.63
N ILE A 192 14.61 -14.51 -21.48
CA ILE A 192 14.57 -15.75 -20.68
C ILE A 192 13.63 -16.75 -21.36
N PRO A 193 14.08 -17.96 -21.70
CA PRO A 193 13.21 -18.98 -22.26
C PRO A 193 12.05 -19.34 -21.32
N GLU A 194 10.86 -19.55 -21.86
CA GLU A 194 9.70 -19.94 -21.04
C GLU A 194 9.93 -21.22 -20.24
N SER A 195 10.74 -22.16 -20.76
CA SER A 195 11.15 -23.39 -20.07
C SER A 195 12.00 -23.15 -18.82
N ASP A 196 12.63 -21.99 -18.72
CA ASP A 196 13.46 -21.59 -17.60
C ASP A 196 12.67 -20.78 -16.54
N ILE A 197 11.32 -20.72 -16.68
CA ILE A 197 10.42 -20.03 -15.76
C ILE A 197 9.42 -21.04 -15.17
N PHE A 198 9.62 -21.37 -13.90
CA PHE A 198 8.72 -22.22 -13.11
C PHE A 198 7.70 -21.35 -12.39
N VAL A 199 6.41 -21.67 -12.43
CA VAL A 199 5.35 -20.93 -11.75
C VAL A 199 4.54 -21.88 -10.89
N ASN A 200 4.35 -21.55 -9.61
CA ASN A 200 3.53 -22.34 -8.70
C ASN A 200 2.73 -21.45 -7.74
N TYR A 201 1.52 -21.91 -7.39
CA TYR A 201 0.62 -21.24 -6.47
C TYR A 201 0.15 -22.19 -5.38
N THR A 202 0.05 -21.67 -4.14
CA THR A 202 -0.44 -22.41 -2.99
C THR A 202 -1.61 -21.67 -2.32
N PRO A 203 -2.54 -22.35 -1.65
CA PRO A 203 -3.61 -21.67 -0.91
C PRO A 203 -3.04 -20.83 0.25
N PHE A 204 -3.83 -19.87 0.77
CA PHE A 204 -3.52 -19.21 2.02
C PHE A 204 -3.31 -20.21 3.15
N GLY A 205 -2.34 -19.96 4.04
CA GLY A 205 -2.02 -20.85 5.15
C GLY A 205 -1.34 -22.17 4.75
N HIS A 206 -0.80 -22.27 3.52
CA HIS A 206 -0.07 -23.44 3.07
C HIS A 206 1.17 -23.70 3.94
N SER A 207 1.41 -24.95 4.34
CA SER A 207 2.46 -25.29 5.30
C SER A 207 3.44 -26.38 4.84
N ASP A 208 3.11 -27.20 3.82
CA ASP A 208 3.98 -28.25 3.29
C ASP A 208 4.68 -27.77 2.01
N TRP A 209 5.88 -27.27 2.14
CA TRP A 209 6.66 -26.69 1.05
C TRP A 209 7.70 -27.65 0.45
N SER A 210 7.85 -28.86 0.99
CA SER A 210 8.94 -29.80 0.64
C SER A 210 8.99 -30.13 -0.86
N LYS A 211 7.81 -30.38 -1.48
CA LYS A 211 7.77 -30.66 -2.92
C LYS A 211 8.15 -29.42 -3.75
N ILE A 212 7.64 -28.24 -3.40
CA ILE A 212 7.88 -27.01 -4.17
C ILE A 212 9.35 -26.60 -4.07
N VAL A 213 9.94 -26.68 -2.88
CA VAL A 213 11.37 -26.43 -2.67
C VAL A 213 12.22 -27.42 -3.46
N GLY A 214 11.83 -28.71 -3.47
CA GLY A 214 12.46 -29.73 -4.32
C GLY A 214 12.39 -29.41 -5.81
N ASP A 215 11.24 -28.95 -6.31
CA ASP A 215 11.05 -28.54 -7.71
C ASP A 215 11.93 -27.31 -8.05
N VAL A 216 12.10 -26.36 -7.12
CA VAL A 216 13.00 -25.20 -7.29
C VAL A 216 14.46 -25.63 -7.40
N VAL A 217 14.92 -26.55 -6.54
CA VAL A 217 16.26 -27.13 -6.63
C VAL A 217 16.48 -27.85 -7.96
N ALA A 218 15.50 -28.68 -8.38
CA ALA A 218 15.55 -29.40 -9.63
C ALA A 218 15.62 -28.49 -10.87
N LEU A 219 15.03 -27.27 -10.79
CA LEU A 219 15.13 -26.28 -11.86
C LEU A 219 16.57 -25.91 -12.20
N GLY A 220 17.47 -25.89 -11.19
CA GLY A 220 18.90 -25.60 -11.35
C GLY A 220 19.80 -26.79 -11.70
N ALA A 221 19.26 -27.98 -12.01
CA ALA A 221 20.04 -29.19 -12.23
C ALA A 221 21.02 -29.14 -13.41
N ASP A 222 20.83 -28.21 -14.35
CA ASP A 222 21.73 -27.96 -15.47
C ASP A 222 22.88 -26.97 -15.14
N GLY A 223 22.99 -26.53 -13.89
CA GLY A 223 24.04 -25.62 -13.41
C GLY A 223 23.77 -24.13 -13.68
N LYS A 224 22.64 -23.76 -14.24
CA LYS A 224 22.24 -22.35 -14.37
C LYS A 224 21.78 -21.80 -13.03
N LYS A 225 22.13 -20.55 -12.74
CA LYS A 225 21.70 -19.87 -11.51
C LYS A 225 20.19 -19.69 -11.48
N VAL A 226 19.56 -20.20 -10.42
CA VAL A 226 18.14 -20.08 -10.13
C VAL A 226 17.91 -18.94 -9.15
N GLY A 227 16.82 -18.19 -9.32
CA GLY A 227 16.32 -17.25 -8.32
C GLY A 227 14.82 -17.44 -8.09
N VAL A 228 14.38 -17.25 -6.86
CA VAL A 228 12.98 -17.29 -6.48
C VAL A 228 12.45 -15.88 -6.35
N ILE A 229 11.33 -15.59 -7.02
CA ILE A 229 10.52 -14.39 -6.78
C ILE A 229 9.27 -14.83 -6.03
N SER A 230 9.14 -14.35 -4.77
CA SER A 230 8.07 -14.75 -3.86
C SER A 230 6.99 -13.68 -3.75
N THR A 231 5.78 -14.05 -4.16
CA THR A 231 4.53 -13.33 -3.91
C THR A 231 3.64 -14.08 -2.92
N ILE A 232 4.26 -14.82 -2.00
CA ILE A 232 3.60 -15.55 -0.91
C ILE A 232 3.18 -14.55 0.16
N ASN A 233 1.96 -14.70 0.71
CA ASN A 233 1.39 -13.77 1.70
C ASN A 233 1.04 -14.46 3.02
N GLY A 234 1.10 -13.66 4.10
CA GLY A 234 0.67 -14.06 5.43
C GLY A 234 1.56 -15.13 6.05
N ASP A 235 0.96 -15.96 6.90
CA ASP A 235 1.64 -16.98 7.70
C ASP A 235 2.28 -18.12 6.88
N ALA A 236 1.89 -18.29 5.61
CA ALA A 236 2.51 -19.27 4.70
C ALA A 236 4.01 -19.00 4.46
N ASN A 237 4.46 -17.73 4.60
CA ASN A 237 5.88 -17.37 4.52
C ASN A 237 6.72 -18.08 5.60
N ILE A 238 6.16 -18.29 6.80
CA ILE A 238 6.85 -18.99 7.89
C ILE A 238 7.20 -20.42 7.48
N GLY A 239 6.25 -21.13 6.89
CA GLY A 239 6.45 -22.50 6.37
C GLY A 239 7.48 -22.54 5.25
N PHE A 240 7.39 -21.62 4.30
CA PHE A 240 8.30 -21.55 3.15
C PHE A 240 9.75 -21.34 3.59
N TYR A 241 10.05 -20.34 4.40
CA TYR A 241 11.40 -20.07 4.85
C TYR A 241 11.98 -21.17 5.77
N LYS A 242 11.13 -21.80 6.61
CA LYS A 242 11.54 -22.96 7.40
C LYS A 242 11.97 -24.13 6.52
N GLU A 243 11.24 -24.39 5.43
CA GLU A 243 11.60 -25.47 4.50
C GLU A 243 12.87 -25.16 3.70
N LEU A 244 13.07 -23.90 3.24
CA LEU A 244 14.33 -23.49 2.63
C LEU A 244 15.53 -23.74 3.54
N ALA A 245 15.41 -23.34 4.82
CA ALA A 245 16.44 -23.56 5.82
C ALA A 245 16.68 -25.05 6.09
N ALA A 246 15.62 -25.85 6.19
CA ALA A 246 15.70 -27.30 6.39
C ALA A 246 16.36 -28.03 5.21
N ALA A 247 16.12 -27.55 3.98
CA ALA A 247 16.77 -28.04 2.77
C ALA A 247 18.22 -27.56 2.62
N GLY A 248 18.72 -26.70 3.53
CA GLY A 248 20.08 -26.15 3.50
C GLY A 248 20.33 -25.15 2.37
N ILE A 249 19.26 -24.58 1.79
CA ILE A 249 19.34 -23.62 0.68
C ILE A 249 19.71 -22.25 1.23
N LYS A 250 20.84 -21.70 0.77
CA LYS A 250 21.32 -20.38 1.11
C LYS A 250 21.07 -19.38 -0.02
N ALA A 251 21.12 -18.10 0.31
CA ALA A 251 20.94 -17.04 -0.67
C ALA A 251 21.98 -17.03 -1.79
N ASP A 252 23.23 -17.47 -1.50
CA ASP A 252 24.27 -17.61 -2.51
C ASP A 252 23.94 -18.68 -3.55
N ASP A 253 23.25 -19.75 -3.13
CA ASP A 253 22.85 -20.86 -4.00
C ASP A 253 21.60 -20.52 -4.82
N ILE A 254 20.53 -20.17 -4.11
CA ILE A 254 19.22 -19.83 -4.69
C ILE A 254 18.64 -18.61 -3.94
N PRO A 255 18.94 -17.38 -4.37
CA PRO A 255 18.40 -16.20 -3.74
C PRO A 255 16.86 -16.15 -3.86
N VAL A 256 16.21 -15.71 -2.79
CA VAL A 256 14.78 -15.38 -2.77
C VAL A 256 14.64 -13.87 -2.69
N VAL A 257 13.85 -13.25 -3.58
CA VAL A 257 13.34 -11.90 -3.36
C VAL A 257 11.84 -11.97 -3.04
N ALA A 258 11.46 -11.45 -1.88
CA ALA A 258 10.08 -11.44 -1.43
C ALA A 258 9.44 -10.07 -1.61
N PHE A 259 8.16 -10.08 -2.00
CA PHE A 259 7.35 -8.85 -2.17
C PHE A 259 6.32 -8.65 -1.07
N SER A 260 6.23 -9.58 -0.12
CA SER A 260 5.29 -9.53 0.99
C SER A 260 5.92 -10.02 2.30
N VAL A 261 7.23 -9.85 2.44
CA VAL A 261 7.98 -10.12 3.67
C VAL A 261 8.75 -8.86 4.03
N GLY A 262 8.46 -8.35 5.19
CA GLY A 262 9.16 -7.24 5.82
C GLY A 262 9.63 -7.63 7.22
N GLU A 263 10.00 -6.63 8.01
CA GLU A 263 10.52 -6.82 9.37
C GLU A 263 9.50 -7.53 10.30
N GLU A 264 8.20 -7.28 10.09
CA GLU A 264 7.14 -7.91 10.92
C GLU A 264 7.06 -9.42 10.68
N GLU A 265 7.09 -9.87 9.42
CA GLU A 265 7.08 -11.28 9.07
C GLU A 265 8.36 -11.99 9.54
N LEU A 266 9.51 -11.30 9.50
CA LEU A 266 10.77 -11.86 9.98
C LEU A 266 10.83 -11.99 11.51
N SER A 267 10.09 -11.17 12.25
CA SER A 267 10.09 -11.19 13.73
C SER A 267 9.67 -12.54 14.33
N GLY A 268 8.98 -13.37 13.56
CA GLY A 268 8.54 -14.74 13.95
C GLY A 268 9.45 -15.87 13.47
N LEU A 269 10.59 -15.56 12.81
CA LEU A 269 11.48 -16.53 12.17
C LEU A 269 12.87 -16.58 12.82
N ASP A 270 13.54 -17.72 12.70
CA ASP A 270 14.99 -17.82 12.92
C ASP A 270 15.71 -17.32 11.65
N THR A 271 16.15 -16.07 11.69
CA THR A 271 16.71 -15.35 10.55
C THR A 271 18.14 -15.77 10.20
N LYS A 272 18.85 -16.49 11.08
CA LYS A 272 20.24 -16.94 10.82
C LYS A 272 20.43 -17.68 9.51
N ASN A 273 19.45 -18.50 9.15
CA ASN A 273 19.48 -19.27 7.91
C ASN A 273 18.87 -18.52 6.72
N LEU A 274 18.44 -17.28 6.92
CA LEU A 274 17.78 -16.45 5.91
C LEU A 274 18.65 -15.26 5.47
N VAL A 275 19.80 -15.07 6.13
CA VAL A 275 20.75 -13.99 5.79
C VAL A 275 21.12 -14.07 4.31
N GLY A 276 21.09 -12.91 3.63
CA GLY A 276 21.40 -12.79 2.22
C GLY A 276 20.18 -12.94 1.28
N HIS A 277 19.05 -13.52 1.73
CA HIS A 277 17.82 -13.43 0.96
C HIS A 277 17.29 -11.99 0.96
N LEU A 278 16.49 -11.64 -0.05
CA LEU A 278 16.12 -10.27 -0.36
C LEU A 278 14.64 -10.01 -0.16
N ALA A 279 14.31 -8.75 0.05
CA ALA A 279 12.97 -8.22 -0.14
C ALA A 279 13.01 -6.93 -0.96
N ALA A 280 11.93 -6.60 -1.64
CA ALA A 280 11.80 -5.37 -2.41
C ALA A 280 10.59 -4.57 -1.91
N TRP A 281 10.85 -3.32 -1.48
CA TRP A 281 9.86 -2.42 -0.89
C TRP A 281 10.16 -0.95 -1.24
N ASN A 282 9.37 -0.03 -0.74
CA ASN A 282 9.66 1.41 -0.82
C ASN A 282 10.21 1.98 0.50
N TYR A 283 10.23 1.15 1.55
CA TYR A 283 10.76 1.50 2.85
C TYR A 283 11.23 0.24 3.59
N PHE A 284 12.31 0.38 4.36
CA PHE A 284 12.75 -0.54 5.41
C PHE A 284 13.02 0.24 6.68
N GLN A 285 12.87 -0.40 7.85
CA GLN A 285 13.14 0.24 9.14
C GLN A 285 14.57 0.79 9.23
N SER A 286 15.51 0.17 8.55
CA SER A 286 16.92 0.56 8.47
C SER A 286 17.18 1.82 7.64
N ALA A 287 16.16 2.39 6.95
CA ALA A 287 16.34 3.59 6.14
C ALA A 287 16.89 4.76 6.98
N GLU A 288 17.97 5.37 6.52
CA GLU A 288 18.68 6.42 7.23
C GLU A 288 18.05 7.79 6.96
N SER A 289 17.24 8.28 7.91
CA SER A 289 16.76 9.66 7.95
C SER A 289 16.39 10.10 9.37
N ASP A 290 16.52 11.39 9.64
CA ASP A 290 16.09 11.97 10.93
C ASP A 290 14.60 11.75 11.20
N LEU A 291 13.79 11.76 10.14
CA LEU A 291 12.35 11.56 10.25
C LEU A 291 12.04 10.11 10.62
N ASN A 292 12.72 9.16 10.00
CA ASN A 292 12.60 7.74 10.32
C ASN A 292 13.03 7.45 11.76
N THR A 293 14.19 7.95 12.17
CA THR A 293 14.68 7.79 13.55
C THR A 293 13.67 8.31 14.57
N LYS A 294 13.07 9.48 14.35
CA LYS A 294 12.03 10.02 15.21
C LYS A 294 10.78 9.14 15.22
N PHE A 295 10.36 8.65 14.06
CA PHE A 295 9.19 7.79 13.94
C PHE A 295 9.40 6.45 14.66
N ILE A 296 10.53 5.78 14.44
CA ILE A 296 10.88 4.51 15.10
C ILE A 296 10.89 4.67 16.63
N ASN A 297 11.53 5.73 17.14
CA ASN A 297 11.57 6.00 18.57
C ASN A 297 10.17 6.20 19.17
N GLN A 298 9.32 6.90 18.44
CA GLN A 298 7.94 7.09 18.85
C GLN A 298 7.11 5.81 18.76
N TRP A 299 7.29 5.05 17.69
CA TRP A 299 6.66 3.73 17.51
C TRP A 299 7.00 2.80 18.66
N LYS A 300 8.29 2.61 18.96
CA LYS A 300 8.76 1.76 20.06
C LYS A 300 8.26 2.25 21.41
N LYS A 301 8.25 3.55 21.66
CA LYS A 301 7.70 4.14 22.90
C LYS A 301 6.21 3.82 23.08
N THR A 302 5.44 3.78 21.99
CA THR A 302 3.99 3.61 22.04
C THR A 302 3.59 2.13 22.01
N MET A 303 4.27 1.32 21.19
CA MET A 303 3.90 -0.08 20.91
C MET A 303 4.80 -1.10 21.62
N GLY A 304 5.94 -0.66 22.16
CA GLY A 304 6.94 -1.49 22.83
C GLY A 304 8.23 -1.67 22.03
N ASP A 305 9.34 -1.86 22.73
CA ASP A 305 10.68 -1.84 22.14
C ASP A 305 10.95 -2.95 21.11
N LYS A 306 10.21 -4.05 21.18
CA LYS A 306 10.34 -5.19 20.26
C LYS A 306 9.56 -5.02 18.97
N ARG A 307 8.67 -4.02 18.89
CA ARG A 307 7.86 -3.79 17.68
C ARG A 307 8.70 -3.11 16.61
N VAL A 308 8.55 -3.59 15.40
CA VAL A 308 9.25 -3.11 14.20
C VAL A 308 8.35 -2.23 13.34
N THR A 309 8.96 -1.49 12.42
CA THR A 309 8.26 -0.76 11.36
C THR A 309 8.55 -1.42 10.01
N ASN A 310 7.67 -1.28 9.04
CA ASN A 310 7.78 -1.84 7.71
C ASN A 310 7.14 -0.92 6.64
N ASP A 311 7.25 -1.29 5.37
CA ASP A 311 6.72 -0.50 4.26
C ASP A 311 5.22 -0.17 4.37
N PRO A 312 4.29 -1.11 4.66
CA PRO A 312 2.88 -0.78 4.80
C PRO A 312 2.58 0.21 5.95
N ILE A 313 3.38 0.20 7.01
CA ILE A 313 3.31 1.23 8.07
C ILE A 313 3.67 2.59 7.50
N GLU A 314 4.79 2.71 6.75
CA GLU A 314 5.16 3.96 6.10
C GLU A 314 4.09 4.45 5.12
N ALA A 315 3.54 3.56 4.33
CA ALA A 315 2.46 3.87 3.40
C ALA A 315 1.22 4.44 4.11
N HIS A 316 0.87 3.92 5.29
CA HIS A 316 -0.17 4.50 6.15
C HIS A 316 0.21 5.89 6.69
N VAL A 317 1.46 6.06 7.13
CA VAL A 317 1.96 7.37 7.61
C VAL A 317 1.85 8.42 6.51
N ILE A 318 2.24 8.09 5.28
CA ILE A 318 2.14 8.97 4.11
C ILE A 318 0.67 9.27 3.80
N GLY A 319 -0.15 8.24 3.65
CA GLY A 319 -1.57 8.36 3.32
C GLY A 319 -2.33 9.20 4.35
N PHE A 320 -2.10 8.96 5.64
CA PHE A 320 -2.72 9.74 6.70
C PHE A 320 -2.28 11.20 6.69
N LYS A 321 -0.98 11.49 6.57
CA LYS A 321 -0.48 12.86 6.46
C LYS A 321 -1.06 13.59 5.24
N MET A 322 -1.20 12.90 4.11
CA MET A 322 -1.82 13.45 2.91
C MET A 322 -3.31 13.73 3.11
N TYR A 323 -4.04 12.81 3.75
CA TYR A 323 -5.45 13.01 4.08
C TYR A 323 -5.64 14.26 4.96
N ILE A 324 -4.86 14.41 6.03
CA ILE A 324 -4.91 15.61 6.90
C ILE A 324 -4.72 16.88 6.07
N LYS A 325 -3.64 16.95 5.26
CA LYS A 325 -3.37 18.10 4.40
C LYS A 325 -4.46 18.37 3.37
N ALA A 326 -5.03 17.32 2.79
CA ALA A 326 -6.09 17.44 1.80
C ALA A 326 -7.37 18.01 2.43
N VAL A 327 -7.75 17.54 3.60
CA VAL A 327 -8.91 18.04 4.36
C VAL A 327 -8.69 19.49 4.79
N GLU A 328 -7.50 19.84 5.30
CA GLU A 328 -7.15 21.23 5.62
C GLU A 328 -7.24 22.14 4.39
N LYS A 329 -6.71 21.70 3.25
CA LYS A 329 -6.75 22.45 1.98
C LYS A 329 -8.17 22.59 1.42
N ALA A 330 -9.01 21.54 1.57
CA ALA A 330 -10.41 21.53 1.11
C ALA A 330 -11.33 22.28 2.08
N GLY A 331 -10.98 22.38 3.36
CA GLY A 331 -11.84 22.93 4.42
C GLY A 331 -13.05 22.06 4.77
N THR A 332 -13.06 20.79 4.33
CA THR A 332 -14.17 19.84 4.49
C THR A 332 -13.67 18.40 4.40
N THR A 333 -14.47 17.44 4.91
CA THR A 333 -14.25 15.99 4.73
C THR A 333 -15.02 15.43 3.52
N ASP A 334 -15.71 16.27 2.74
CA ASP A 334 -16.40 15.83 1.51
C ASP A 334 -15.43 15.09 0.58
N VAL A 335 -15.81 13.88 0.16
CA VAL A 335 -14.94 12.95 -0.57
C VAL A 335 -14.44 13.56 -1.88
N ASP A 336 -15.29 14.23 -2.64
CA ASP A 336 -14.89 14.78 -3.94
C ASP A 336 -13.97 16.01 -3.78
N ALA A 337 -14.20 16.83 -2.74
CA ALA A 337 -13.35 17.96 -2.41
C ALA A 337 -11.99 17.49 -1.91
N VAL A 338 -11.95 16.49 -1.02
CA VAL A 338 -10.69 15.90 -0.50
C VAL A 338 -9.90 15.25 -1.63
N ARG A 339 -10.55 14.45 -2.50
CA ARG A 339 -9.91 13.84 -3.68
C ARG A 339 -9.25 14.90 -4.56
N LYS A 340 -9.98 15.96 -4.90
CA LYS A 340 -9.43 17.06 -5.70
C LYS A 340 -8.26 17.76 -5.03
N ALA A 341 -8.33 17.96 -3.72
CA ALA A 341 -7.27 18.58 -2.94
C ALA A 341 -6.01 17.71 -2.82
N MET A 342 -6.14 16.39 -2.99
CA MET A 342 -5.05 15.41 -2.87
C MET A 342 -4.00 15.52 -3.96
N TYR A 343 -4.40 15.85 -5.20
CA TYR A 343 -3.47 15.84 -6.34
C TYR A 343 -2.32 16.82 -6.20
N GLY A 344 -1.11 16.31 -6.43
CA GLY A 344 0.13 17.06 -6.29
C GLY A 344 0.53 17.38 -4.85
N LEU A 345 -0.18 16.81 -3.85
CA LEU A 345 0.25 16.93 -2.46
C LEU A 345 1.58 16.21 -2.25
N LYS A 346 2.46 16.87 -1.52
CA LYS A 346 3.78 16.37 -1.16
C LYS A 346 3.91 16.27 0.35
N VAL A 347 4.43 15.13 0.80
CA VAL A 347 4.79 14.91 2.20
C VAL A 347 6.17 14.26 2.29
N PRO A 348 6.98 14.58 3.31
CA PRO A 348 8.20 13.86 3.57
C PRO A 348 7.89 12.40 3.88
N ASN A 349 8.61 11.47 3.23
CA ASN A 349 8.61 10.04 3.52
C ASN A 349 9.68 9.68 4.57
N LEU A 350 9.62 8.46 5.08
CA LEU A 350 10.57 8.01 6.10
C LEU A 350 11.94 7.63 5.51
N THR A 351 12.04 7.44 4.20
CA THR A 351 13.31 7.19 3.51
C THR A 351 14.16 8.45 3.28
N GLY A 352 13.67 9.61 3.73
CA GLY A 352 14.36 10.90 3.58
C GLY A 352 14.03 11.68 2.32
N GLY A 353 13.17 11.12 1.45
CA GLY A 353 12.67 11.77 0.23
C GLY A 353 11.31 12.44 0.42
N ILE A 354 10.64 12.67 -0.71
CA ILE A 354 9.31 13.28 -0.78
C ILE A 354 8.36 12.34 -1.53
N ALA A 355 7.30 11.91 -0.89
CA ALA A 355 6.20 11.24 -1.57
C ALA A 355 5.24 12.29 -2.17
N GLU A 356 4.87 12.10 -3.44
CA GLU A 356 3.91 12.96 -4.14
C GLU A 356 2.71 12.13 -4.60
N MET A 357 1.48 12.63 -4.34
CA MET A 357 0.26 12.01 -4.85
C MET A 357 0.04 12.41 -6.29
N LEU A 358 0.08 11.45 -7.18
CA LEU A 358 -0.09 11.61 -8.61
C LEU A 358 -1.58 11.65 -8.99
N PRO A 359 -1.94 12.22 -10.16
CA PRO A 359 -3.33 12.25 -10.65
C PRO A 359 -3.94 10.85 -10.88
N ASN A 360 -3.13 9.82 -11.05
CA ASN A 360 -3.56 8.43 -11.19
C ASN A 360 -3.77 7.71 -9.85
N HIS A 361 -3.80 8.45 -8.74
CA HIS A 361 -3.98 7.97 -7.37
C HIS A 361 -2.85 7.11 -6.80
N HIS A 362 -1.68 7.14 -7.42
CA HIS A 362 -0.46 6.48 -6.94
C HIS A 362 0.54 7.49 -6.39
N LEU A 363 1.47 7.01 -5.59
CA LEU A 363 2.56 7.83 -5.08
C LEU A 363 3.77 7.78 -6.01
N SER A 364 4.58 8.85 -6.01
CA SER A 364 5.96 8.78 -6.42
C SER A 364 6.80 8.41 -5.21
N LYS A 365 7.55 7.28 -5.26
CA LYS A 365 8.35 6.73 -4.17
C LYS A 365 9.63 6.07 -4.71
N PRO A 366 10.72 5.95 -3.91
CA PRO A 366 11.87 5.15 -4.30
C PRO A 366 11.54 3.66 -4.24
N VAL A 367 12.33 2.85 -4.93
CA VAL A 367 12.33 1.38 -4.79
C VAL A 367 13.61 0.97 -4.10
N LEU A 368 13.48 0.16 -3.05
CA LEU A 368 14.60 -0.35 -2.28
C LEU A 368 14.65 -1.87 -2.37
N ILE A 369 15.88 -2.40 -2.44
CA ILE A 369 16.13 -3.83 -2.25
C ILE A 369 16.91 -3.95 -0.96
N GLY A 370 16.37 -4.72 -0.04
CA GLY A 370 16.95 -5.01 1.26
C GLY A 370 17.39 -6.47 1.36
N GLU A 371 18.53 -6.68 1.95
CA GLU A 371 19.09 -7.99 2.27
C GLU A 371 18.81 -8.33 3.72
N ILE A 372 18.23 -9.50 3.98
CA ILE A 372 17.90 -9.98 5.32
C ILE A 372 19.19 -10.15 6.14
N GLN A 373 19.18 -9.57 7.35
CA GLN A 373 20.25 -9.68 8.33
C GLN A 373 19.87 -10.62 9.49
N GLU A 374 20.87 -11.05 10.27
CA GLU A 374 20.68 -12.00 11.37
C GLU A 374 19.72 -11.49 12.46
N ASP A 375 19.64 -10.17 12.65
CA ASP A 375 18.78 -9.52 13.63
C ASP A 375 17.33 -9.31 13.15
N GLY A 376 16.99 -9.79 11.95
CA GLY A 376 15.67 -9.64 11.34
C GLY A 376 15.40 -8.25 10.73
N GLN A 377 16.43 -7.44 10.60
CA GLN A 377 16.40 -6.20 9.84
C GLN A 377 16.84 -6.42 8.40
N PHE A 378 16.79 -5.38 7.60
CA PHE A 378 17.28 -5.39 6.23
C PHE A 378 18.45 -4.40 6.07
N ASP A 379 19.50 -4.84 5.39
CA ASP A 379 20.51 -3.92 4.87
C ASP A 379 20.07 -3.46 3.47
N ILE A 380 20.00 -2.15 3.25
CA ILE A 380 19.54 -1.58 1.97
C ILE A 380 20.70 -1.62 0.99
N ILE A 381 20.67 -2.60 0.08
CA ILE A 381 21.76 -2.85 -0.89
C ILE A 381 21.54 -2.16 -2.24
N SER A 382 20.31 -1.71 -2.51
CA SER A 382 19.99 -0.96 -3.72
C SER A 382 18.84 0.01 -3.45
N GLN A 383 18.91 1.20 -4.05
CA GLN A 383 17.87 2.21 -3.96
C GLN A 383 17.82 3.00 -5.28
N THR A 384 16.60 3.14 -5.82
CA THR A 384 16.35 4.02 -6.97
C THR A 384 16.10 5.46 -6.53
N LYS A 385 16.06 6.39 -7.49
CA LYS A 385 15.34 7.67 -7.32
C LYS A 385 13.84 7.40 -7.20
N GLU A 386 13.07 8.46 -6.90
CA GLU A 386 11.61 8.37 -6.89
C GLU A 386 11.10 7.87 -8.25
N VAL A 387 10.31 6.82 -8.21
CA VAL A 387 9.62 6.22 -9.36
C VAL A 387 8.15 6.62 -9.27
N PRO A 388 7.58 7.28 -10.27
CA PRO A 388 6.13 7.52 -10.33
C PRO A 388 5.38 6.19 -10.42
N GLY A 389 4.43 5.97 -9.50
CA GLY A 389 3.61 4.77 -9.53
C GLY A 389 2.69 4.73 -10.75
N ASP A 390 2.61 3.57 -11.39
CA ASP A 390 1.74 3.33 -12.55
C ASP A 390 1.00 2.00 -12.36
N ALA A 391 -0.32 2.06 -12.41
CA ALA A 391 -1.16 0.87 -12.31
C ALA A 391 -1.06 -0.02 -13.54
N TRP A 392 -0.68 0.52 -14.70
CA TRP A 392 -0.79 -0.16 -15.98
C TRP A 392 0.58 -0.63 -16.47
N THR A 393 0.65 -1.90 -16.86
CA THR A 393 1.89 -2.49 -17.38
C THR A 393 1.80 -2.72 -18.89
N ASP A 394 2.96 -2.61 -19.56
CA ASP A 394 3.08 -2.95 -20.99
C ASP A 394 3.10 -4.46 -21.24
N TYR A 395 3.20 -5.27 -20.19
CA TYR A 395 3.37 -6.74 -20.26
C TYR A 395 2.05 -7.53 -20.22
N LEU A 396 0.91 -6.89 -19.96
CA LEU A 396 -0.43 -7.47 -20.06
C LEU A 396 -1.24 -6.79 -21.14
N LYS A 397 -1.13 -7.25 -22.39
CA LYS A 397 -1.80 -6.63 -23.55
C LYS A 397 -3.32 -6.62 -23.43
N GLU A 398 -3.90 -7.58 -22.71
CA GLU A 398 -5.35 -7.73 -22.53
C GLU A 398 -5.95 -6.73 -21.56
N SER A 399 -5.14 -6.17 -20.64
CA SER A 399 -5.58 -5.19 -19.64
C SER A 399 -5.47 -3.74 -20.12
N LYS A 400 -5.04 -3.51 -21.36
CA LYS A 400 -4.76 -2.17 -21.90
C LYS A 400 -5.97 -1.25 -21.95
N VAL A 401 -7.18 -1.76 -21.77
CA VAL A 401 -8.40 -0.97 -21.82
C VAL A 401 -9.27 -1.34 -20.62
N LEU A 402 -8.93 -0.81 -19.45
CA LEU A 402 -9.82 -0.84 -18.29
C LEU A 402 -10.56 0.47 -18.18
N VAL A 403 -11.90 0.38 -18.17
CA VAL A 403 -12.76 1.54 -17.95
C VAL A 403 -12.76 1.84 -16.46
N SER A 404 -12.39 3.07 -16.14
CA SER A 404 -12.49 3.62 -14.80
C SER A 404 -13.39 4.86 -14.85
N ASP A 405 -14.41 4.94 -14.01
CA ASP A 405 -15.27 6.13 -13.94
C ASP A 405 -14.56 7.27 -13.20
N TRP A 406 -13.60 7.86 -13.87
CA TRP A 406 -12.83 9.00 -13.37
C TRP A 406 -13.34 10.33 -13.94
N LYS A 407 -14.63 10.46 -14.18
CA LYS A 407 -15.23 11.67 -14.77
C LYS A 407 -14.84 12.96 -14.04
N SER A 408 -14.73 12.92 -12.73
CA SER A 408 -14.30 14.07 -11.91
C SER A 408 -12.86 14.51 -12.18
N LEU A 409 -12.04 13.64 -12.76
CA LEU A 409 -10.66 13.92 -13.17
C LEU A 409 -10.52 14.16 -14.68
N GLY A 410 -11.62 14.09 -15.42
CA GLY A 410 -11.60 14.10 -16.87
C GLY A 410 -11.07 12.81 -17.50
N CYS A 411 -10.99 11.73 -16.71
CA CYS A 411 -10.47 10.44 -17.12
C CYS A 411 -11.57 9.38 -17.11
N GLY A 412 -12.09 9.01 -18.26
CA GLY A 412 -13.05 7.91 -18.38
C GLY A 412 -12.41 6.57 -18.72
N MET A 413 -11.32 6.59 -19.49
CA MET A 413 -10.46 5.45 -19.80
C MET A 413 -9.01 5.87 -19.70
N TYR A 414 -8.17 5.00 -19.13
CA TYR A 414 -6.73 5.17 -19.22
C TYR A 414 -6.20 4.50 -20.49
N ASN A 415 -5.47 5.26 -21.29
CA ASN A 415 -4.77 4.72 -22.47
C ASN A 415 -3.33 4.41 -22.09
N GLN A 416 -2.97 3.15 -22.08
CA GLN A 416 -1.66 2.70 -21.65
C GLN A 416 -0.55 3.10 -22.63
N ASP A 417 -0.82 3.12 -23.93
CA ASP A 417 0.18 3.43 -24.95
C ASP A 417 0.60 4.91 -24.86
N THR A 418 -0.36 5.80 -24.63
CA THR A 418 -0.11 7.24 -24.53
C THR A 418 0.11 7.70 -23.10
N LYS A 419 -0.10 6.83 -22.09
CA LYS A 419 -0.06 7.16 -20.67
C LYS A 419 -0.99 8.32 -20.29
N THR A 420 -2.12 8.44 -20.96
CA THR A 420 -3.08 9.54 -20.81
C THR A 420 -4.48 9.03 -20.50
N CYS A 421 -5.27 9.89 -19.87
CA CYS A 421 -6.69 9.67 -19.65
C CYS A 421 -7.50 10.09 -20.86
N ILE A 422 -8.41 9.24 -21.30
CA ILE A 422 -9.35 9.52 -22.38
C ILE A 422 -10.72 9.82 -21.75
N GLN A 423 -11.30 10.96 -22.10
CA GLN A 423 -12.67 11.27 -21.72
C GLN A 423 -13.65 10.39 -22.49
N ILE A 424 -14.48 9.64 -21.79
CA ILE A 424 -15.63 9.00 -22.40
C ILE A 424 -16.69 10.09 -22.60
N LYS A 425 -17.01 10.42 -23.85
CA LYS A 425 -18.21 11.18 -24.14
C LYS A 425 -19.40 10.32 -23.72
N SER A 426 -20.05 10.66 -22.61
CA SER A 426 -21.31 10.01 -22.24
C SER A 426 -22.37 10.36 -23.27
N ASN A 427 -22.74 9.42 -24.11
CA ASN A 427 -23.96 9.45 -24.89
C ASN A 427 -25.13 8.95 -24.00
N TYR A 428 -25.43 9.66 -22.88
CA TYR A 428 -26.65 9.47 -22.13
C TYR A 428 -27.22 10.85 -21.78
#